data_f889416202d115cf5c39d7cbdf588800
#
_entry.id   f889416202d115cf5c39d7cbdf588800
#
_cell.length_a   1.000
_cell.length_b   1.000
_cell.length_c   1.000
_cell.angle_alpha   90.00
_cell.angle_beta   90.00
_cell.angle_gamma   90.00
#
_symmetry.space_group_name_H-M   'P 1'
#
loop_
_entity.id
_entity.type
_entity.pdbx_description
1 polymer ?
#
loop_
_entity_poly.entity_id
_entity_poly.type
_entity_poly.pdbx_seq_one_letter_code
_entity_poly.pdbx_strand_id
1 'polypeptide(L)'
;HPRCKVALLCDDDVDAEYGWSVRRSLESESYRPCRIPLPAGEACKTWTVLGEVLETLAEEGFTRGDLLMALGGGSTCDLGGLAAALYHRGMEVIYLPTTLLAGVDAAIGGKTAVDLPGGKNLAGVIRQPLAVIFDENCLDTLSEEAKAEGMAEAVKTGVLAGGKLWELVNDPDPFYESIMEHCAVYKAQVVAEDELDKDYRLALNLGHTVGHAIERHSGYAVTHGKAVAIGLATIARAGTALGW
;
A
#
# COMPACT_ATOMS: atom_id res chain seq x y z
N HIS A 1 14.40 7.04 16.32
CA HIS A 1 14.64 8.41 15.86
C HIS A 1 14.74 9.34 17.05
N PRO A 2 15.68 10.32 17.08
CA PRO A 2 15.62 11.40 18.05
C PRO A 2 14.31 12.18 17.82
N ARG A 3 13.73 12.72 18.88
CA ARG A 3 12.48 13.51 18.88
C ARG A 3 12.48 14.55 17.75
N CYS A 4 11.86 14.23 16.60
CA CYS A 4 11.86 15.03 15.38
C CYS A 4 10.46 15.52 15.05
N LYS A 5 10.32 16.30 13.98
CA LYS A 5 9.03 16.57 13.36
C LYS A 5 8.54 15.32 12.64
N VAL A 6 7.23 15.15 12.60
CA VAL A 6 6.57 14.05 11.87
C VAL A 6 5.52 14.65 10.94
N ALA A 7 5.74 14.53 9.64
CA ALA A 7 4.73 14.87 8.64
C ALA A 7 3.73 13.70 8.56
N LEU A 8 2.50 13.89 9.01
CA LEU A 8 1.44 12.89 8.96
C LEU A 8 0.55 13.15 7.74
N LEU A 9 0.69 12.32 6.70
CA LEU A 9 -0.12 12.37 5.50
C LEU A 9 -1.34 11.48 5.67
N CYS A 10 -2.53 12.04 5.54
CA CYS A 10 -3.80 11.30 5.53
C CYS A 10 -4.92 12.14 4.91
N ASP A 11 -5.95 11.48 4.39
CA ASP A 11 -7.18 12.15 4.00
C ASP A 11 -8.06 12.49 5.20
N ASP A 12 -9.16 13.22 4.96
CA ASP A 12 -10.03 13.70 6.04
C ASP A 12 -10.79 12.58 6.74
N ASP A 13 -11.21 11.53 6.03
CA ASP A 13 -11.95 10.42 6.61
C ASP A 13 -11.05 9.59 7.53
N VAL A 14 -9.84 9.29 7.06
CA VAL A 14 -8.81 8.58 7.84
C VAL A 14 -8.35 9.42 9.04
N ASP A 15 -8.23 10.75 8.88
CA ASP A 15 -7.88 11.64 9.99
C ASP A 15 -8.95 11.67 11.07
N ALA A 16 -10.23 11.69 10.68
CA ALA A 16 -11.34 11.67 11.61
C ALA A 16 -11.37 10.41 12.49
N GLU A 17 -11.05 9.25 11.91
CA GLU A 17 -11.06 7.97 12.62
C GLU A 17 -9.78 7.74 13.45
N TYR A 18 -8.62 7.96 12.86
CA TYR A 18 -7.34 7.51 13.42
C TYR A 18 -6.35 8.64 13.72
N GLY A 19 -6.44 9.77 13.00
CA GLY A 19 -5.44 10.82 13.01
C GLY A 19 -5.21 11.44 14.38
N TRP A 20 -6.27 11.62 15.17
CA TRP A 20 -6.14 12.13 16.52
C TRP A 20 -5.33 11.20 17.44
N SER A 21 -5.63 9.90 17.40
CA SER A 21 -4.95 8.88 18.21
C SER A 21 -3.47 8.79 17.87
N VAL A 22 -3.14 8.80 16.56
CA VAL A 22 -1.76 8.77 16.08
C VAL A 22 -1.00 10.03 16.54
N ARG A 23 -1.57 11.22 16.34
CA ARG A 23 -0.93 12.47 16.77
C ARG A 23 -0.69 12.51 18.28
N ARG A 24 -1.69 12.11 19.07
CA ARG A 24 -1.57 12.07 20.52
C ARG A 24 -0.50 11.10 21.01
N SER A 25 -0.41 9.93 20.39
CA SER A 25 0.65 8.96 20.67
C SER A 25 2.03 9.54 20.38
N LEU A 26 2.21 10.20 19.24
CA LEU A 26 3.46 10.85 18.87
C LEU A 26 3.82 12.00 19.86
N GLU A 27 2.87 12.82 20.23
CA GLU A 27 3.06 13.93 21.18
C GLU A 27 3.46 13.42 22.58
N SER A 28 2.87 12.29 23.02
CA SER A 28 3.20 11.68 24.31
C SER A 28 4.67 11.26 24.41
N GLU A 29 5.27 10.89 23.27
CA GLU A 29 6.67 10.54 23.12
C GLU A 29 7.55 11.76 22.72
N SER A 30 6.97 12.95 22.77
CA SER A 30 7.63 14.23 22.44
C SER A 30 8.05 14.40 20.98
N TYR A 31 7.42 13.69 20.06
CA TYR A 31 7.47 14.04 18.65
C TYR A 31 6.58 15.25 18.37
N ARG A 32 6.76 15.88 17.22
CA ARG A 32 5.98 17.05 16.79
C ARG A 32 5.26 16.74 15.50
N PRO A 33 4.04 16.13 15.57
CA PRO A 33 3.27 15.82 14.38
C PRO A 33 2.72 17.09 13.72
N CYS A 34 2.80 17.13 12.39
CA CYS A 34 2.19 18.13 11.52
C CYS A 34 1.36 17.36 10.48
N ARG A 35 0.04 17.56 10.48
CA ARG A 35 -0.84 16.95 9.49
C ARG A 35 -0.69 17.63 8.13
N ILE A 36 -0.54 16.84 7.09
CA ILE A 36 -0.62 17.27 5.69
C ILE A 36 -1.82 16.55 5.06
N PRO A 37 -2.94 17.25 4.78
CA PRO A 37 -4.14 16.64 4.24
C PRO A 37 -3.94 16.19 2.80
N LEU A 38 -4.56 15.07 2.45
CA LEU A 38 -4.55 14.52 1.10
C LEU A 38 -5.98 14.37 0.55
N PRO A 39 -6.19 14.44 -0.75
CA PRO A 39 -7.40 13.92 -1.37
C PRO A 39 -7.57 12.43 -1.06
N ALA A 40 -8.81 11.98 -0.84
CA ALA A 40 -9.10 10.58 -0.54
C ALA A 40 -8.84 9.64 -1.72
N GLY A 41 -8.38 8.44 -1.44
CA GLY A 41 -8.19 7.36 -2.40
C GLY A 41 -7.22 7.68 -3.52
N GLU A 42 -7.48 7.19 -4.74
CA GLU A 42 -6.58 7.33 -5.88
C GLU A 42 -6.40 8.78 -6.36
N ALA A 43 -7.31 9.68 -5.98
CA ALA A 43 -7.20 11.10 -6.32
C ALA A 43 -5.95 11.77 -5.75
N CYS A 44 -5.35 11.23 -4.69
CA CYS A 44 -4.09 11.73 -4.15
C CYS A 44 -2.88 11.38 -5.03
N LYS A 45 -2.93 10.32 -5.84
CA LYS A 45 -1.77 9.82 -6.61
C LYS A 45 -1.48 10.63 -7.87
N THR A 46 -1.36 11.92 -7.75
CA THR A 46 -1.08 12.82 -8.88
C THR A 46 0.23 13.59 -8.67
N TRP A 47 0.83 14.02 -9.77
CA TRP A 47 2.02 14.87 -9.74
C TRP A 47 1.75 16.21 -9.04
N THR A 48 0.53 16.75 -9.18
CA THR A 48 0.13 17.99 -8.54
C THR A 48 0.11 17.85 -7.02
N VAL A 49 -0.57 16.83 -6.49
CA VAL A 49 -0.64 16.58 -5.05
C VAL A 49 0.74 16.27 -4.47
N LEU A 50 1.59 15.52 -5.21
CA LEU A 50 2.97 15.30 -4.80
C LEU A 50 3.73 16.64 -4.66
N GLY A 51 3.57 17.56 -5.62
CA GLY A 51 4.16 18.90 -5.56
C GLY A 51 3.71 19.68 -4.33
N GLU A 52 2.40 19.70 -4.06
CA GLU A 52 1.81 20.35 -2.90
C GLU A 52 2.36 19.80 -1.57
N VAL A 53 2.50 18.46 -1.48
CA VAL A 53 3.12 17.81 -0.30
C VAL A 53 4.57 18.27 -0.12
N LEU A 54 5.37 18.29 -1.20
CA LEU A 54 6.77 18.69 -1.12
C LEU A 54 6.93 20.18 -0.77
N GLU A 55 6.07 21.05 -1.27
CA GLU A 55 6.01 22.47 -0.93
C GLU A 55 5.65 22.66 0.55
N THR A 56 4.61 21.96 1.04
CA THR A 56 4.22 21.99 2.46
C THR A 56 5.36 21.54 3.38
N LEU A 57 6.05 20.45 3.01
CA LEU A 57 7.22 20.01 3.78
C LEU A 57 8.31 21.10 3.87
N ALA A 58 8.51 21.84 2.78
CA ALA A 58 9.51 22.91 2.75
C ALA A 58 9.06 24.14 3.56
N GLU A 59 7.82 24.57 3.44
CA GLU A 59 7.23 25.70 4.18
C GLU A 59 7.23 25.44 5.67
N GLU A 60 6.88 24.23 6.09
CA GLU A 60 6.92 23.79 7.49
C GLU A 60 8.37 23.57 8.00
N GLY A 61 9.37 23.72 7.15
CA GLY A 61 10.77 23.58 7.49
C GLY A 61 11.16 22.17 7.95
N PHE A 62 10.62 21.15 7.30
CA PHE A 62 11.09 19.79 7.48
C PHE A 62 12.51 19.61 6.94
N THR A 63 13.24 18.69 7.51
CA THR A 63 14.61 18.36 7.13
C THR A 63 14.74 16.86 6.83
N ARG A 64 15.86 16.45 6.29
CA ARG A 64 16.17 15.04 6.07
C ARG A 64 16.18 14.19 7.35
N GLY A 65 16.39 14.81 8.51
CA GLY A 65 16.39 14.14 9.81
C GLY A 65 15.01 13.97 10.45
N ASP A 66 13.97 14.53 9.83
CA ASP A 66 12.59 14.39 10.26
C ASP A 66 11.96 13.14 9.62
N LEU A 67 10.71 12.83 9.97
CA LEU A 67 10.01 11.62 9.59
C LEU A 67 8.73 11.96 8.81
N LEU A 68 8.43 11.18 7.78
CA LEU A 68 7.13 11.16 7.13
C LEU A 68 6.36 9.91 7.58
N MET A 69 5.10 10.05 7.92
CA MET A 69 4.18 8.96 8.16
C MET A 69 3.02 9.04 7.16
N ALA A 70 2.78 7.97 6.43
CA ALA A 70 1.65 7.84 5.53
C ALA A 70 0.58 6.95 6.21
N LEU A 71 -0.50 7.57 6.68
CA LEU A 71 -1.63 6.94 7.34
C LEU A 71 -2.79 6.84 6.35
N GLY A 72 -3.10 5.65 5.85
CA GLY A 72 -4.14 5.46 4.84
C GLY A 72 -4.01 4.18 4.03
N GLY A 73 -4.70 4.12 2.90
CA GLY A 73 -4.63 3.01 1.96
C GLY A 73 -3.35 3.01 1.11
N GLY A 74 -3.29 2.10 0.13
CA GLY A 74 -2.14 1.95 -0.77
C GLY A 74 -1.78 3.23 -1.52
N SER A 75 -2.76 4.01 -1.96
CA SER A 75 -2.54 5.29 -2.66
C SER A 75 -1.80 6.30 -1.79
N THR A 76 -2.15 6.39 -0.49
CA THR A 76 -1.47 7.25 0.49
C THR A 76 -0.03 6.76 0.75
N CYS A 77 0.17 5.44 0.84
CA CYS A 77 1.51 4.86 1.01
C CYS A 77 2.41 5.13 -0.22
N ASP A 78 1.88 4.95 -1.42
CA ASP A 78 2.61 5.20 -2.67
C ASP A 78 3.04 6.66 -2.81
N LEU A 79 2.11 7.60 -2.58
CA LEU A 79 2.41 9.04 -2.61
C LEU A 79 3.40 9.43 -1.52
N GLY A 80 3.15 9.00 -0.28
CA GLY A 80 4.00 9.31 0.87
C GLY A 80 5.42 8.79 0.71
N GLY A 81 5.56 7.56 0.22
CA GLY A 81 6.85 6.96 -0.09
C GLY A 81 7.61 7.72 -1.17
N LEU A 82 6.92 8.14 -2.24
CA LEU A 82 7.55 8.94 -3.30
C LEU A 82 7.95 10.34 -2.80
N ALA A 83 7.08 11.00 -2.04
CA ALA A 83 7.39 12.29 -1.43
C ALA A 83 8.64 12.19 -0.53
N ALA A 84 8.70 11.18 0.33
CA ALA A 84 9.85 10.94 1.20
C ALA A 84 11.13 10.63 0.41
N ALA A 85 11.02 9.88 -0.69
CA ALA A 85 12.17 9.57 -1.55
C ALA A 85 12.73 10.80 -2.25
N LEU A 86 11.87 11.74 -2.64
CA LEU A 86 12.27 12.96 -3.38
C LEU A 86 12.72 14.07 -2.45
N TYR A 87 12.05 14.27 -1.30
CA TYR A 87 12.33 15.36 -0.40
C TYR A 87 13.74 15.25 0.19
N HIS A 88 14.55 16.30 0.03
CA HIS A 88 15.97 16.33 0.41
C HIS A 88 16.79 15.12 -0.09
N ARG A 89 16.40 14.50 -1.21
CA ARG A 89 17.00 13.28 -1.77
C ARG A 89 16.87 12.06 -0.85
N GLY A 90 15.84 12.06 -0.04
CA GLY A 90 15.46 10.96 0.84
C GLY A 90 15.32 11.39 2.30
N MET A 91 14.11 11.35 2.83
CA MET A 91 13.81 11.31 4.26
C MET A 91 13.22 9.95 4.63
N GLU A 92 13.19 9.61 5.91
CA GLU A 92 12.61 8.34 6.33
C GLU A 92 11.09 8.37 6.27
N VAL A 93 10.49 7.23 5.95
CA VAL A 93 9.04 7.06 5.89
C VAL A 93 8.60 5.83 6.66
N ILE A 94 7.47 5.96 7.37
CA ILE A 94 6.75 4.86 8.01
C ILE A 94 5.36 4.80 7.37
N TYR A 95 4.91 3.58 7.05
CA TYR A 95 3.55 3.36 6.59
C TYR A 95 2.67 2.86 7.73
N LEU A 96 1.49 3.45 7.83
CA LEU A 96 0.40 3.07 8.71
C LEU A 96 -0.82 2.69 7.84
N PRO A 97 -0.81 1.48 7.23
CA PRO A 97 -1.90 1.06 6.36
C PRO A 97 -3.23 0.98 7.12
N THR A 98 -4.31 1.49 6.51
CA THR A 98 -5.68 1.41 7.07
C THR A 98 -6.60 0.53 6.23
N THR A 99 -6.09 -0.08 5.14
CA THR A 99 -6.86 -0.99 4.29
C THR A 99 -6.18 -2.36 4.23
N LEU A 100 -6.99 -3.41 4.09
CA LEU A 100 -6.48 -4.77 3.93
C LEU A 100 -5.54 -4.88 2.73
N LEU A 101 -5.90 -4.29 1.60
CA LEU A 101 -5.07 -4.28 0.38
C LEU A 101 -3.68 -3.70 0.64
N ALA A 102 -3.60 -2.60 1.39
CA ALA A 102 -2.31 -2.01 1.73
C ALA A 102 -1.52 -2.89 2.71
N GLY A 103 -2.18 -3.49 3.69
CA GLY A 103 -1.55 -4.37 4.69
C GLY A 103 -0.99 -5.67 4.11
N VAL A 104 -1.69 -6.28 3.14
CA VAL A 104 -1.25 -7.55 2.52
C VAL A 104 -0.31 -7.35 1.34
N ASP A 105 -0.35 -6.18 0.69
CA ASP A 105 0.39 -5.98 -0.57
C ASP A 105 1.01 -4.58 -0.70
N ALA A 106 0.23 -3.52 -0.88
CA ALA A 106 0.73 -2.25 -1.42
C ALA A 106 1.79 -1.56 -0.54
N ALA A 107 1.68 -1.61 0.79
CA ALA A 107 2.65 -0.99 1.70
C ALA A 107 3.99 -1.75 1.81
N ILE A 108 4.10 -2.94 1.20
CA ILE A 108 5.25 -3.82 1.35
C ILE A 108 6.04 -3.90 0.05
N GLY A 109 7.36 -3.74 0.14
CA GLY A 109 8.26 -3.94 -0.99
C GLY A 109 8.71 -2.67 -1.69
N GLY A 110 8.40 -1.49 -1.13
CA GLY A 110 9.02 -0.21 -1.46
C GLY A 110 8.65 0.39 -2.83
N LYS A 111 7.72 -0.20 -3.58
CA LYS A 111 7.20 0.43 -4.80
C LYS A 111 6.41 1.68 -4.41
N THR A 112 6.79 2.82 -4.96
CA THR A 112 6.12 4.11 -4.73
C THR A 112 5.89 4.79 -6.05
N ALA A 113 4.72 5.39 -6.26
CA ALA A 113 4.43 6.01 -7.54
C ALA A 113 3.30 7.03 -7.46
N VAL A 114 3.23 7.87 -8.49
CA VAL A 114 2.05 8.65 -8.88
C VAL A 114 1.62 8.26 -10.29
N ASP A 115 0.37 8.58 -10.59
CA ASP A 115 -0.24 8.35 -11.89
C ASP A 115 0.07 9.49 -12.85
N LEU A 116 0.15 9.17 -14.13
CA LEU A 116 0.28 10.13 -15.21
C LEU A 116 -0.90 9.99 -16.18
N PRO A 117 -1.15 10.97 -17.05
CA PRO A 117 -2.21 10.86 -18.04
C PRO A 117 -2.12 9.62 -18.94
N GLY A 118 -0.93 9.04 -19.07
CA GLY A 118 -0.67 7.82 -19.85
C GLY A 118 -1.01 6.51 -19.13
N GLY A 119 -1.23 6.53 -17.80
CA GLY A 119 -1.56 5.34 -17.01
C GLY A 119 -1.15 5.44 -15.55
N LYS A 120 -1.59 4.44 -14.78
CA LYS A 120 -1.29 4.31 -13.35
C LYS A 120 0.17 3.94 -13.11
N ASN A 121 0.72 4.41 -11.99
CA ASN A 121 2.02 4.03 -11.43
C ASN A 121 3.23 4.23 -12.37
N LEU A 122 3.16 5.20 -13.31
CA LEU A 122 4.20 5.39 -14.32
C LEU A 122 5.39 6.24 -13.83
N ALA A 123 5.24 7.02 -12.78
CA ALA A 123 6.30 7.85 -12.24
C ALA A 123 6.54 7.50 -10.77
N GLY A 124 7.68 6.90 -10.46
CA GLY A 124 7.97 6.44 -9.11
C GLY A 124 9.38 5.92 -8.93
N VAL A 125 9.63 5.43 -7.73
CA VAL A 125 10.91 4.82 -7.35
C VAL A 125 10.66 3.59 -6.47
N ILE A 126 11.67 2.75 -6.32
CA ILE A 126 11.68 1.68 -5.32
C ILE A 126 12.46 2.21 -4.12
N ARG A 127 11.77 2.40 -2.99
CA ARG A 127 12.36 2.80 -1.71
C ARG A 127 11.65 2.13 -0.56
N GLN A 128 12.39 1.33 0.20
CA GLN A 128 11.84 0.66 1.38
C GLN A 128 11.48 1.67 2.46
N PRO A 129 10.32 1.51 3.12
CA PRO A 129 10.00 2.27 4.33
C PRO A 129 10.88 1.83 5.50
N LEU A 130 11.04 2.70 6.49
CA LEU A 130 11.70 2.38 7.75
C LEU A 130 10.92 1.30 8.52
N ALA A 131 9.58 1.36 8.46
CA ALA A 131 8.68 0.37 9.02
C ALA A 131 7.31 0.43 8.33
N VAL A 132 6.59 -0.69 8.39
CA VAL A 132 5.16 -0.79 8.14
C VAL A 132 4.50 -1.24 9.43
N ILE A 133 3.57 -0.47 9.95
CA ILE A 133 2.87 -0.76 11.20
C ILE A 133 1.39 -0.86 10.86
N PHE A 134 0.82 -2.02 11.04
CA PHE A 134 -0.59 -2.29 10.77
C PHE A 134 -1.33 -2.61 12.07
N ASP A 135 -2.52 -2.02 12.22
CA ASP A 135 -3.48 -2.34 13.27
C ASP A 135 -4.73 -2.93 12.63
N GLU A 136 -5.07 -4.17 12.95
CA GLU A 136 -6.23 -4.86 12.38
C GLU A 136 -7.57 -4.15 12.70
N ASN A 137 -7.63 -3.41 13.82
CA ASN A 137 -8.82 -2.61 14.15
C ASN A 137 -9.17 -1.58 13.07
N CYS A 138 -8.24 -1.21 12.20
CA CYS A 138 -8.53 -0.38 11.04
C CYS A 138 -9.50 -1.05 10.04
N LEU A 139 -9.61 -2.37 10.08
CA LEU A 139 -10.55 -3.10 9.23
C LEU A 139 -12.01 -3.00 9.69
N ASP A 140 -12.28 -2.61 10.95
CA ASP A 140 -13.63 -2.48 11.49
C ASP A 140 -14.44 -1.38 10.77
N THR A 141 -13.77 -0.33 10.32
CA THR A 141 -14.38 0.78 9.56
C THR A 141 -14.35 0.56 8.05
N LEU A 142 -13.66 -0.50 7.59
CA LEU A 142 -13.51 -0.79 6.17
C LEU A 142 -14.77 -1.49 5.62
N SER A 143 -15.25 -1.07 4.46
CA SER A 143 -16.38 -1.72 3.81
C SER A 143 -16.05 -3.16 3.40
N GLU A 144 -17.06 -4.03 3.35
CA GLU A 144 -16.89 -5.41 2.91
C GLU A 144 -16.34 -5.51 1.48
N GLU A 145 -16.68 -4.52 0.64
CA GLU A 145 -16.13 -4.42 -0.71
C GLU A 145 -14.62 -4.16 -0.68
N ALA A 146 -14.16 -3.24 0.15
CA ALA A 146 -12.73 -2.93 0.29
C ALA A 146 -11.95 -4.07 0.97
N LYS A 147 -12.57 -4.82 1.89
CA LYS A 147 -11.99 -6.06 2.43
C LYS A 147 -11.83 -7.11 1.34
N ALA A 148 -12.86 -7.31 0.49
CA ALA A 148 -12.80 -8.25 -0.62
C ALA A 148 -11.71 -7.89 -1.64
N GLU A 149 -11.45 -6.61 -1.86
CA GLU A 149 -10.33 -6.13 -2.68
C GLU A 149 -8.97 -6.59 -2.13
N GLY A 150 -8.74 -6.42 -0.83
CA GLY A 150 -7.53 -6.89 -0.17
C GLY A 150 -7.42 -8.41 -0.16
N MET A 151 -8.55 -9.11 0.04
CA MET A 151 -8.57 -10.58 -0.02
C MET A 151 -8.19 -11.14 -1.39
N ALA A 152 -8.47 -10.45 -2.48
CA ALA A 152 -8.01 -10.88 -3.81
C ALA A 152 -6.47 -10.98 -3.88
N GLU A 153 -5.77 -10.00 -3.32
CA GLU A 153 -4.31 -10.01 -3.22
C GLU A 153 -3.79 -11.03 -2.20
N ALA A 154 -4.50 -11.21 -1.09
CA ALA A 154 -4.17 -12.26 -0.11
C ALA A 154 -4.29 -13.65 -0.73
N VAL A 155 -5.35 -13.91 -1.52
CA VAL A 155 -5.54 -15.18 -2.25
C VAL A 155 -4.42 -15.36 -3.29
N LYS A 156 -4.07 -14.34 -4.06
CA LYS A 156 -2.90 -14.38 -4.97
C LYS A 156 -1.65 -14.83 -4.24
N THR A 157 -1.37 -14.19 -3.11
CA THR A 157 -0.20 -14.51 -2.29
C THR A 157 -0.28 -15.92 -1.72
N GLY A 158 -1.46 -16.34 -1.28
CA GLY A 158 -1.72 -17.72 -0.81
C GLY A 158 -1.48 -18.78 -1.88
N VAL A 159 -1.86 -18.51 -3.13
CA VAL A 159 -1.55 -19.41 -4.28
C VAL A 159 -0.05 -19.54 -4.49
N LEU A 160 0.69 -18.45 -4.37
CA LEU A 160 2.13 -18.43 -4.59
C LEU A 160 2.91 -19.06 -3.42
N ALA A 161 2.52 -18.77 -2.19
CA ALA A 161 3.18 -19.24 -0.98
C ALA A 161 2.80 -20.68 -0.61
N GLY A 162 1.56 -21.08 -0.88
CA GLY A 162 1.02 -22.37 -0.44
C GLY A 162 0.89 -22.47 1.09
N GLY A 163 0.90 -23.72 1.59
CA GLY A 163 0.98 -24.03 3.01
C GLY A 163 -0.05 -23.29 3.88
N LYS A 164 0.41 -22.74 5.01
CA LYS A 164 -0.48 -22.11 6.00
C LYS A 164 -1.26 -20.91 5.45
N LEU A 165 -0.63 -20.08 4.61
CA LEU A 165 -1.33 -18.92 4.04
C LEU A 165 -2.47 -19.36 3.11
N TRP A 166 -2.26 -20.42 2.33
CA TRP A 166 -3.34 -20.99 1.50
C TRP A 166 -4.51 -21.49 2.34
N GLU A 167 -4.27 -22.13 3.48
CA GLU A 167 -5.32 -22.54 4.41
C GLU A 167 -6.10 -21.33 4.96
N LEU A 168 -5.38 -20.29 5.42
CA LEU A 168 -5.98 -19.09 6.01
C LEU A 168 -6.88 -18.33 5.02
N VAL A 169 -6.45 -18.14 3.78
CA VAL A 169 -7.25 -17.40 2.79
C VAL A 169 -8.45 -18.18 2.26
N ASN A 170 -8.53 -19.49 2.52
CA ASN A 170 -9.68 -20.35 2.19
C ASN A 170 -10.60 -20.58 3.39
N ASP A 171 -10.29 -20.04 4.57
CA ASP A 171 -11.16 -20.15 5.73
C ASP A 171 -12.40 -19.28 5.52
N PRO A 172 -13.64 -19.81 5.72
CA PRO A 172 -14.85 -19.03 5.59
C PRO A 172 -14.98 -17.92 6.67
N ASP A 173 -14.23 -18.02 7.77
CA ASP A 173 -14.13 -17.01 8.84
C ASP A 173 -12.69 -16.52 8.92
N PRO A 174 -12.26 -15.61 8.03
CA PRO A 174 -10.87 -15.25 7.86
C PRO A 174 -10.33 -14.48 9.07
N PHE A 175 -9.23 -14.94 9.63
CA PHE A 175 -8.47 -14.23 10.66
C PHE A 175 -7.48 -13.27 9.99
N TYR A 176 -7.89 -12.02 9.81
CA TYR A 176 -7.17 -11.03 9.01
C TYR A 176 -5.77 -10.73 9.52
N GLU A 177 -5.55 -10.63 10.83
CA GLU A 177 -4.22 -10.41 11.41
C GLU A 177 -3.22 -11.45 10.91
N SER A 178 -3.59 -12.74 11.00
CA SER A 178 -2.72 -13.83 10.54
C SER A 178 -2.52 -13.82 9.02
N ILE A 179 -3.55 -13.49 8.24
CA ILE A 179 -3.43 -13.36 6.79
C ILE A 179 -2.43 -12.26 6.43
N MET A 180 -2.55 -11.08 7.06
CA MET A 180 -1.65 -9.95 6.82
C MET A 180 -0.21 -10.28 7.20
N GLU A 181 0.00 -10.89 8.37
CA GLU A 181 1.33 -11.32 8.82
C GLU A 181 1.98 -12.26 7.79
N HIS A 182 1.27 -13.31 7.39
CA HIS A 182 1.82 -14.29 6.44
C HIS A 182 2.04 -13.69 5.04
N CYS A 183 1.14 -12.82 4.57
CA CYS A 183 1.34 -12.09 3.32
C CYS A 183 2.57 -11.19 3.39
N ALA A 184 2.73 -10.43 4.48
CA ALA A 184 3.85 -9.53 4.68
C ALA A 184 5.18 -10.28 4.72
N VAL A 185 5.25 -11.39 5.47
CA VAL A 185 6.45 -12.23 5.55
C VAL A 185 6.82 -12.81 4.19
N TYR A 186 5.86 -13.40 3.47
CA TYR A 186 6.12 -13.96 2.15
C TYR A 186 6.58 -12.89 1.16
N LYS A 187 5.87 -11.76 1.10
CA LYS A 187 6.24 -10.68 0.19
C LYS A 187 7.61 -10.08 0.53
N ALA A 188 7.93 -9.91 1.81
CA ALA A 188 9.25 -9.44 2.24
C ALA A 188 10.37 -10.38 1.80
N GLN A 189 10.16 -11.70 1.86
CA GLN A 189 11.12 -12.69 1.36
C GLN A 189 11.34 -12.55 -0.15
N VAL A 190 10.26 -12.46 -0.93
CA VAL A 190 10.33 -12.27 -2.39
C VAL A 190 11.06 -10.96 -2.73
N VAL A 191 10.77 -9.88 -2.00
CA VAL A 191 11.44 -8.58 -2.21
C VAL A 191 12.92 -8.64 -1.83
N ALA A 192 13.29 -9.37 -0.79
CA ALA A 192 14.69 -9.53 -0.40
C ALA A 192 15.52 -10.27 -1.45
N GLU A 193 14.90 -11.17 -2.23
CA GLU A 193 15.56 -11.88 -3.33
C GLU A 193 15.63 -11.05 -4.61
N ASP A 194 14.63 -10.20 -4.86
CA ASP A 194 14.55 -9.35 -6.07
C ASP A 194 13.92 -7.99 -5.76
N GLU A 195 14.68 -7.12 -5.13
CA GLU A 195 14.20 -5.78 -4.73
C GLU A 195 13.76 -4.93 -5.94
N LEU A 196 14.47 -5.04 -7.05
CA LEU A 196 14.27 -4.20 -8.23
C LEU A 196 13.24 -4.75 -9.23
N ASP A 197 12.55 -5.85 -8.89
CA ASP A 197 11.45 -6.43 -9.70
C ASP A 197 11.89 -6.80 -11.14
N LYS A 198 13.00 -7.51 -11.24
CA LYS A 198 13.59 -7.88 -12.54
C LYS A 198 13.41 -9.35 -12.90
N ASP A 199 13.11 -10.23 -11.93
CA ASP A 199 13.07 -11.67 -12.11
C ASP A 199 12.02 -12.32 -11.21
N TYR A 200 12.41 -12.87 -10.07
CA TYR A 200 11.57 -13.68 -9.20
C TYR A 200 10.33 -12.93 -8.68
N ARG A 201 10.47 -11.65 -8.38
CA ARG A 201 9.38 -10.80 -7.91
C ARG A 201 8.25 -10.64 -8.92
N LEU A 202 8.50 -10.89 -10.21
CA LEU A 202 7.48 -10.88 -11.26
C LEU A 202 6.35 -11.90 -11.00
N ALA A 203 6.61 -12.96 -10.22
CA ALA A 203 5.59 -13.91 -9.81
C ALA A 203 4.43 -13.25 -9.06
N LEU A 204 4.68 -12.14 -8.33
CA LEU A 204 3.64 -11.37 -7.64
C LEU A 204 2.61 -10.73 -8.61
N ASN A 205 2.88 -10.73 -9.92
CA ASN A 205 1.93 -10.28 -10.95
C ASN A 205 1.01 -11.42 -11.47
N LEU A 206 0.89 -12.53 -10.74
CA LEU A 206 -0.05 -13.60 -11.09
C LEU A 206 -1.47 -13.02 -11.18
N GLY A 207 -2.17 -13.24 -12.29
CA GLY A 207 -3.49 -12.67 -12.57
C GLY A 207 -3.48 -11.23 -13.08
N HIS A 208 -2.42 -10.45 -12.86
CA HIS A 208 -2.36 -9.01 -13.17
C HIS A 208 -2.36 -8.69 -14.67
N THR A 209 -1.82 -9.55 -15.54
CA THR A 209 -1.87 -9.34 -16.99
C THR A 209 -3.31 -9.19 -17.48
N VAL A 210 -4.20 -10.06 -17.03
CA VAL A 210 -5.63 -10.02 -17.35
C VAL A 210 -6.30 -8.89 -16.54
N GLY A 211 -5.97 -8.78 -15.25
CA GLY A 211 -6.51 -7.76 -14.36
C GLY A 211 -6.31 -6.34 -14.90
N HIS A 212 -5.07 -5.95 -15.21
CA HIS A 212 -4.76 -4.63 -15.76
C HIS A 212 -5.44 -4.35 -17.12
N ALA A 213 -5.63 -5.40 -17.95
CA ALA A 213 -6.39 -5.25 -19.19
C ALA A 213 -7.86 -4.91 -18.91
N ILE A 214 -8.48 -5.56 -17.90
CA ILE A 214 -9.86 -5.29 -17.46
C ILE A 214 -9.97 -3.88 -16.88
N GLU A 215 -9.07 -3.47 -15.98
CA GLU A 215 -9.05 -2.12 -15.42
C GLU A 215 -9.01 -1.06 -16.52
N ARG A 216 -8.08 -1.21 -17.47
CA ARG A 216 -7.93 -0.27 -18.57
C ARG A 216 -9.15 -0.24 -19.50
N HIS A 217 -9.68 -1.42 -19.86
CA HIS A 217 -10.83 -1.52 -20.77
C HIS A 217 -12.12 -0.94 -20.15
N SER A 218 -12.28 -1.11 -18.84
CA SER A 218 -13.42 -0.55 -18.09
C SER A 218 -13.27 0.96 -17.79
N GLY A 219 -12.17 1.59 -18.19
CA GLY A 219 -11.88 2.97 -17.79
C GLY A 219 -11.70 3.09 -16.26
N TYR A 220 -11.19 2.05 -15.62
CA TYR A 220 -11.01 1.92 -14.16
C TYR A 220 -12.33 1.88 -13.36
N ALA A 221 -13.45 1.57 -14.00
CA ALA A 221 -14.73 1.32 -13.31
C ALA A 221 -14.72 -0.01 -12.54
N VAL A 222 -13.95 -0.99 -13.01
CA VAL A 222 -13.66 -2.23 -12.26
C VAL A 222 -12.44 -1.96 -11.38
N THR A 223 -12.61 -2.18 -10.09
CA THR A 223 -11.56 -1.94 -9.10
C THR A 223 -10.42 -2.95 -9.21
N HIS A 224 -9.26 -2.63 -8.65
CA HIS A 224 -8.04 -3.42 -8.79
C HIS A 224 -8.22 -4.86 -8.29
N GLY A 225 -8.68 -5.05 -7.05
CA GLY A 225 -8.84 -6.39 -6.48
C GLY A 225 -9.87 -7.24 -7.23
N LYS A 226 -10.99 -6.63 -7.70
CA LYS A 226 -11.94 -7.33 -8.57
C LYS A 226 -11.31 -7.77 -9.88
N ALA A 227 -10.52 -6.91 -10.50
CA ALA A 227 -9.83 -7.22 -11.75
C ALA A 227 -8.79 -8.33 -11.57
N VAL A 228 -8.02 -8.29 -10.49
CA VAL A 228 -7.04 -9.33 -10.12
C VAL A 228 -7.74 -10.66 -9.83
N ALA A 229 -8.85 -10.66 -9.09
CA ALA A 229 -9.63 -11.88 -8.82
C ALA A 229 -10.11 -12.55 -10.11
N ILE A 230 -10.63 -11.78 -11.07
CA ILE A 230 -11.01 -12.28 -12.40
C ILE A 230 -9.79 -12.84 -13.14
N GLY A 231 -8.66 -12.13 -13.07
CA GLY A 231 -7.40 -12.56 -13.65
C GLY A 231 -6.91 -13.88 -13.09
N LEU A 232 -6.93 -14.05 -11.77
CA LEU A 232 -6.56 -15.30 -11.08
C LEU A 232 -7.45 -16.47 -11.51
N ALA A 233 -8.77 -16.26 -11.51
CA ALA A 233 -9.73 -17.29 -11.96
C ALA A 233 -9.51 -17.68 -13.44
N THR A 234 -9.14 -16.69 -14.28
CA THR A 234 -8.85 -16.93 -15.70
C THR A 234 -7.60 -17.78 -15.87
N ILE A 235 -6.53 -17.45 -15.17
CA ILE A 235 -5.26 -18.19 -15.21
C ILE A 235 -5.44 -19.60 -14.66
N ALA A 236 -6.17 -19.78 -13.56
CA ALA A 236 -6.44 -21.09 -12.99
C ALA A 236 -7.19 -22.00 -13.97
N ARG A 237 -8.23 -21.48 -14.66
CA ARG A 237 -8.96 -22.22 -15.69
C ARG A 237 -8.09 -22.56 -16.89
N ALA A 238 -7.26 -21.64 -17.34
CA ALA A 238 -6.32 -21.88 -18.43
C ALA A 238 -5.30 -22.97 -18.06
N GLY A 239 -4.73 -22.93 -16.85
CA GLY A 239 -3.83 -23.96 -16.34
C GLY A 239 -4.46 -25.33 -16.33
N THR A 240 -5.68 -25.44 -15.78
CA THR A 240 -6.43 -26.71 -15.78
C THR A 240 -6.66 -27.23 -17.21
N ALA A 241 -7.02 -26.37 -18.17
CA ALA A 241 -7.24 -26.76 -19.56
C ALA A 241 -5.93 -27.21 -20.25
N LEU A 242 -4.78 -26.74 -19.79
CA LEU A 242 -3.45 -27.12 -20.28
C LEU A 242 -2.86 -28.34 -19.53
N GLY A 243 -3.55 -28.85 -18.50
CA GLY A 243 -3.12 -30.00 -17.71
C GLY A 243 -2.08 -29.66 -16.63
N TRP A 244 -2.09 -28.45 -16.16
CA TRP A 244 -1.19 -27.97 -15.07
C TRP A 244 -1.88 -28.07 -13.71
#